data_a6f66c2e0081b49638e886f7553a7dfe
#
_entry.id   a6f66c2e0081b49638e886f7553a7dfe
#
_cell.length_a   1.000
_cell.length_b   1.000
_cell.length_c   1.000
_cell.angle_alpha   90.00
_cell.angle_beta   90.00
_cell.angle_gamma   90.00
#
_symmetry.space_group_name_H-M   'P 1'
#
loop_
_entity.id
_entity.type
_entity.pdbx_description
1 polymer ?
#
loop_
_entity_poly.entity_id
_entity_poly.type
_entity_poly.pdbx_seq_one_letter_code
_entity_poly.pdbx_strand_id
1 'polypeptide(L)'
;TTATFAGLDHTIVIDGPFYQPGGFSLTTRSGDRLRYDEPKLAHEGGLHFQAAAVARNIAAGELSSTIRPLSDSIRLLRVMDEIRHQVAIPNP
;
A
#
# COMPACT_ATOMS: atom_id res chain seq x y z
N THR A 1 -13.53 1.32 -2.25
CA THR A 1 -12.57 2.24 -1.60
C THR A 1 -11.44 2.59 -2.56
N THR A 2 -11.30 3.85 -2.91
CA THR A 2 -10.19 4.39 -3.70
C THR A 2 -9.17 5.06 -2.77
N ALA A 3 -7.94 5.26 -3.25
CA ALA A 3 -6.96 6.13 -2.62
C ALA A 3 -6.63 7.29 -3.55
N THR A 4 -6.59 8.50 -3.02
CA THR A 4 -6.27 9.71 -3.79
C THR A 4 -5.09 10.43 -3.16
N PHE A 5 -4.10 10.75 -3.99
CA PHE A 5 -2.96 11.58 -3.64
C PHE A 5 -3.04 12.88 -4.44
N ALA A 6 -3.39 13.96 -3.78
CA ALA A 6 -3.51 15.28 -4.40
C ALA A 6 -2.27 16.12 -4.12
N GLY A 7 -1.58 16.50 -5.17
CA GLY A 7 -0.45 17.42 -5.15
C GLY A 7 -0.80 18.76 -5.84
N LEU A 8 0.16 19.66 -5.88
CA LEU A 8 -0.03 20.98 -6.51
C LEU A 8 -0.23 20.87 -8.03
N ASP A 9 0.49 19.95 -8.68
CA ASP A 9 0.51 19.84 -10.14
C ASP A 9 -0.11 18.54 -10.66
N HIS A 10 -0.26 17.54 -9.79
CA HIS A 10 -0.70 16.19 -10.17
C HIS A 10 -1.64 15.62 -9.13
N THR A 11 -2.57 14.80 -9.59
CA THR A 11 -3.43 13.99 -8.74
C THR A 11 -3.35 12.53 -9.19
N ILE A 12 -3.09 11.62 -8.26
CA ILE A 12 -3.11 10.18 -8.49
C ILE A 12 -4.35 9.62 -7.80
N VAL A 13 -5.12 8.84 -8.55
CA VAL A 13 -6.25 8.08 -8.00
C VAL A 13 -5.99 6.59 -8.23
N ILE A 14 -5.91 5.83 -7.17
CA ILE A 14 -5.81 4.38 -7.21
C ILE A 14 -7.22 3.81 -7.10
N ASP A 15 -7.56 2.90 -8.01
CA ASP A 15 -8.88 2.26 -8.06
C ASP A 15 -9.14 1.42 -6.80
N GLY A 16 -10.40 1.28 -6.48
CA GLY A 16 -10.80 0.43 -5.37
C GLY A 16 -10.92 -1.05 -5.73
N PRO A 17 -10.65 -1.92 -4.75
CA PRO A 17 -10.09 -1.63 -3.43
C PRO A 17 -8.59 -1.32 -3.51
N PHE A 18 -8.17 -0.16 -3.04
CA PHE A 18 -6.80 0.36 -3.23
C PHE A 18 -5.69 -0.50 -2.59
N TYR A 19 -6.04 -1.34 -1.64
CA TYR A 19 -5.12 -2.25 -0.93
C TYR A 19 -4.91 -3.59 -1.65
N GLN A 20 -5.46 -3.73 -2.85
CA GLN A 20 -5.23 -4.86 -3.75
C GLN A 20 -4.55 -4.37 -5.03
N PRO A 21 -3.84 -5.25 -5.76
CA PRO A 21 -3.34 -4.88 -7.08
C PRO A 21 -4.47 -4.39 -7.96
N GLY A 22 -4.32 -3.19 -8.51
CA GLY A 22 -5.36 -2.54 -9.31
C GLY A 22 -4.79 -1.44 -10.19
N GLY A 23 -5.65 -0.85 -10.98
CA GLY A 23 -5.29 0.26 -11.84
C GLY A 23 -5.18 1.60 -11.11
N PHE A 24 -4.57 2.57 -11.75
CA PHE A 24 -4.52 3.94 -11.25
C PHE A 24 -4.52 4.95 -12.39
N SER A 25 -4.91 6.17 -12.08
CA SER A 25 -4.86 7.30 -13.00
C SER A 25 -3.99 8.41 -12.43
N LEU A 26 -3.19 9.03 -13.28
CA LEU A 26 -2.48 10.27 -12.98
C LEU A 26 -3.09 11.38 -13.84
N THR A 27 -3.54 12.46 -13.21
CA THR A 27 -4.04 13.64 -13.89
C THR A 27 -3.13 14.82 -13.60
N THR A 28 -2.71 15.54 -14.63
CA THR A 28 -1.92 16.76 -14.48
C THR A 28 -2.83 17.96 -14.27
N ARG A 29 -2.27 19.08 -13.81
CA ARG A 29 -3.01 20.36 -13.66
C ARG A 29 -3.52 20.88 -15.02
N SER A 30 -2.84 20.58 -16.12
CA SER A 30 -3.26 20.92 -17.48
C SER A 30 -4.43 20.08 -17.99
N GLY A 31 -4.78 18.99 -17.31
CA GLY A 31 -5.87 18.09 -17.68
C GLY A 31 -5.41 16.83 -18.44
N ASP A 32 -4.11 16.68 -18.68
CA ASP A 32 -3.58 15.45 -19.27
C ASP A 32 -3.78 14.28 -18.31
N ARG A 33 -4.14 13.13 -18.85
CA ARG A 33 -4.41 11.93 -18.06
C ARG A 33 -3.61 10.74 -18.56
N LEU A 34 -2.88 10.12 -17.68
CA LEU A 34 -2.26 8.82 -17.86
C LEU A 34 -3.07 7.77 -17.10
N ARG A 35 -3.25 6.62 -17.69
CA ARG A 35 -3.95 5.50 -17.09
C ARG A 35 -3.08 4.26 -17.11
N TYR A 36 -2.99 3.57 -15.98
CA TYR A 36 -2.47 2.21 -15.87
C TYR A 36 -3.60 1.27 -15.51
N ASP A 37 -3.79 0.24 -16.29
CA ASP A 37 -4.75 -0.82 -16.03
C ASP A 37 -4.00 -2.09 -15.62
N GLU A 38 -4.22 -2.54 -14.39
CA GLU A 38 -3.66 -3.79 -13.90
C GLU A 38 -4.30 -4.96 -14.64
N PRO A 39 -3.52 -5.90 -15.20
CA PRO A 39 -4.06 -7.14 -15.74
C PRO A 39 -4.85 -7.90 -14.67
N LYS A 40 -5.98 -8.49 -15.06
CA LYS A 40 -6.77 -9.33 -14.16
C LYS A 40 -5.91 -10.47 -13.64
N LEU A 41 -5.76 -10.54 -12.34
CA LEU A 41 -5.07 -11.64 -11.68
C LEU A 41 -5.98 -12.88 -11.67
N ALA A 42 -5.38 -14.04 -11.89
CA ALA A 42 -6.09 -15.32 -11.82
C ALA A 42 -6.64 -15.61 -10.41
N HIS A 43 -6.04 -14.98 -9.39
CA HIS A 43 -6.43 -15.09 -7.99
C HIS A 43 -6.66 -13.71 -7.41
N GLU A 44 -7.80 -13.52 -6.76
CA GLU A 44 -8.16 -12.27 -6.12
C GLU A 44 -7.18 -11.92 -4.99
N GLY A 45 -6.86 -10.63 -4.86
CA GLY A 45 -6.18 -10.04 -3.71
C GLY A 45 -4.65 -10.00 -3.75
N GLY A 46 -3.98 -10.74 -4.60
CA GLY A 46 -2.52 -10.64 -4.80
C GLY A 46 -1.65 -11.14 -3.64
N LEU A 47 -2.17 -11.89 -2.69
CA LEU A 47 -1.42 -12.44 -1.54
C LEU A 47 -0.25 -13.33 -1.96
N HIS A 48 -0.33 -13.99 -3.10
CA HIS A 48 0.76 -14.81 -3.64
C HIS A 48 2.03 -13.99 -3.95
N PHE A 49 1.91 -12.71 -4.26
CA PHE A 49 3.08 -11.82 -4.43
C PHE A 49 3.85 -11.65 -3.13
N GLN A 50 3.15 -11.53 -2.01
CA GLN A 50 3.76 -11.47 -0.68
C GLN A 50 4.53 -12.76 -0.38
N ALA A 51 3.93 -13.91 -0.60
CA ALA A 51 4.57 -15.21 -0.39
C ALA A 51 5.83 -15.37 -1.26
N ALA A 52 5.74 -15.01 -2.54
CA ALA A 52 6.89 -15.06 -3.44
C ALA A 52 8.02 -14.10 -3.03
N ALA A 53 7.69 -12.90 -2.54
CA ALA A 53 8.67 -11.94 -2.03
C ALA A 53 9.39 -12.48 -0.79
N VAL A 54 8.67 -13.08 0.16
CA VAL A 54 9.25 -13.71 1.35
C VAL A 54 10.18 -14.85 0.97
N ALA A 55 9.78 -15.71 0.04
CA ALA A 55 10.61 -16.81 -0.45
C ALA A 55 11.94 -16.31 -1.06
N ARG A 56 11.90 -15.23 -1.84
CA ARG A 56 13.11 -14.59 -2.39
C ARG A 56 14.01 -14.02 -1.31
N ASN A 57 13.44 -13.35 -0.30
CA ASN A 57 14.20 -12.79 0.82
C ASN A 57 14.91 -13.90 1.61
N ILE A 58 14.21 -15.00 1.91
CA ILE A 58 14.80 -16.16 2.59
C ILE A 58 15.94 -16.75 1.76
N ALA A 59 15.74 -16.94 0.46
CA ALA A 59 16.78 -17.47 -0.43
C ALA A 59 18.01 -16.56 -0.51
N ALA A 60 17.84 -15.25 -0.38
CA ALA A 60 18.91 -14.26 -0.32
C ALA A 60 19.57 -14.12 1.07
N GLY A 61 19.10 -14.85 2.09
CA GLY A 61 19.60 -14.74 3.47
C GLY A 61 19.14 -13.47 4.19
N GLU A 62 18.11 -12.78 3.68
CA GLU A 62 17.57 -11.56 4.28
C GLU A 62 16.63 -11.90 5.43
N LEU A 63 16.78 -11.20 6.56
CA LEU A 63 15.94 -11.37 7.75
C LEU A 63 14.74 -10.43 7.78
N SER A 64 14.67 -9.48 6.85
CA SER A 64 13.60 -8.48 6.76
C SER A 64 13.38 -8.08 5.30
N SER A 65 12.18 -7.70 4.97
CA SER A 65 11.86 -7.16 3.63
C SER A 65 12.52 -5.80 3.42
N THR A 66 13.11 -5.58 2.25
CA THR A 66 13.62 -4.27 1.83
C THR A 66 12.52 -3.30 1.46
N ILE A 67 11.37 -3.81 1.02
CA ILE A 67 10.20 -3.00 0.64
C ILE A 67 9.41 -2.59 1.88
N ARG A 68 9.26 -3.50 2.83
CA ARG A 68 8.53 -3.29 4.08
C ARG A 68 9.33 -3.88 5.25
N PRO A 69 10.32 -3.16 5.76
CA PRO A 69 11.11 -3.61 6.91
C PRO A 69 10.24 -3.82 8.15
N LEU A 70 10.63 -4.73 9.03
CA LEU A 70 9.93 -4.98 10.29
C LEU A 70 9.82 -3.72 11.16
N SER A 71 10.84 -2.85 11.11
CA SER A 71 10.82 -1.55 11.79
C SER A 71 9.66 -0.66 11.39
N ASP A 72 9.22 -0.72 10.13
CA ASP A 72 8.07 0.06 9.66
C ASP A 72 6.76 -0.45 10.26
N SER A 73 6.61 -1.75 10.42
CA SER A 73 5.46 -2.34 11.09
C SER A 73 5.39 -1.93 12.56
N ILE A 74 6.53 -1.93 13.26
CA ILE A 74 6.63 -1.47 14.65
C ILE A 74 6.27 0.02 14.75
N ARG A 75 6.79 0.85 13.84
CA ARG A 75 6.49 2.28 13.81
C ARG A 75 4.99 2.55 13.58
N LEU A 76 4.37 1.81 12.67
CA LEU A 76 2.93 1.92 12.42
C LEU A 76 2.11 1.56 13.66
N LEU A 77 2.45 0.46 14.35
CA LEU A 77 1.77 0.05 15.57
C LEU A 77 1.88 1.10 16.69
N ARG A 78 3.05 1.75 16.82
CA ARG A 78 3.23 2.86 17.79
C ARG A 78 2.32 4.04 17.47
N VAL A 79 2.16 4.40 16.21
CA VAL A 79 1.22 5.46 15.79
C VAL A 79 -0.22 5.08 16.12
N MET A 80 -0.60 3.82 15.87
CA MET A 80 -1.93 3.33 16.22
C MET A 80 -2.19 3.36 17.73
N ASP A 81 -1.22 2.99 18.54
CA ASP A 81 -1.33 3.05 20.00
C ASP A 81 -1.46 4.48 20.51
N GLU A 82 -0.70 5.42 19.92
CA GLU A 82 -0.82 6.84 20.25
C GLU A 82 -2.21 7.39 19.90
N ILE A 83 -2.76 7.04 18.74
CA ILE A 83 -4.13 7.42 18.37
C ILE A 83 -5.14 6.85 19.39
N ARG A 84 -5.01 5.60 19.77
CA ARG A 84 -5.89 4.97 20.76
C ARG A 84 -5.82 5.71 22.10
N HIS A 85 -4.62 6.08 22.52
CA HIS A 85 -4.44 6.83 23.75
C HIS A 85 -5.12 8.21 23.70
N GLN A 86 -4.99 8.92 22.59
CA GLN A 86 -5.60 10.25 22.41
C GLN A 86 -7.13 10.20 22.38
N VAL A 87 -7.71 9.16 21.77
CA VAL A 87 -9.18 9.00 21.70
C VAL A 87 -9.75 8.22 22.90
N ALA A 88 -8.92 7.89 23.89
CA ALA A 88 -9.29 7.19 25.12
C ALA A 88 -10.08 5.88 24.87
N ILE A 89 -9.74 5.15 23.83
CA ILE A 89 -10.33 3.83 23.56
C ILE A 89 -9.61 2.83 24.49
N PRO A 90 -10.33 2.16 25.43
CA PRO A 90 -9.71 1.13 26.26
C PRO A 90 -9.15 -0.01 25.40
N ASN A 91 -7.99 -0.51 25.74
CA ASN A 91 -7.48 -1.75 25.16
C ASN A 91 -8.42 -2.90 25.54
N PRO A 92 -8.71 -3.80 24.60
CA PRO A 92 -9.51 -4.98 24.89
C PRO A 92 -8.82 -5.91 25.88
#